data_b29161b333114ce1408e5a023640b74d
#
_entry.id   b29161b333114ce1408e5a023640b74d
#
_cell.length_a   1.000
_cell.length_b   1.000
_cell.length_c   1.000
_cell.angle_alpha   90.00
_cell.angle_beta   90.00
_cell.angle_gamma   90.00
#
_symmetry.space_group_name_H-M   'P 1'
#
loop_
_entity.id
_entity.type
_entity.pdbx_description
1 polymer ?
#
loop_
_entity_poly.entity_id
_entity_poly.type
_entity_poly.pdbx_seq_one_letter_code
_entity_poly.pdbx_strand_id
1 'polypeptide(L)'
;MSALSKTLTPLLDRIICWRERHISERYFLLILSLVIGVTMALVAAFLKFIIHHTESFILQYIDEQRYLYLLFPALGILLSLLFVRYIVRDDISHGVTKVLSSISQRKSRIKPHNTWSSIIASALTIGFGGSVGAESPIVMTGAAVGSNFGRLFRLEQRNLMLLIGCGVAGALGGVFKAPITGLVFAIEVLLLDLTMASVLPLLVSSVSAAAVAYVLSGKEILFQFIQTDPYHIERIPLMILLGVVCGLMSLYFSKTMFRFESELKRIKDFRLRYLISAAILSLLIFLFPPLYGEGYDSVNILLDGQYTQLLDGSIFEAFSNSYWVVFAFFLLTVLFKVFASVSTNSGGGCGGLFAPTLFMGGLTGFIFSYLVNYFSSLNVFISPKNYILLGMAGLMAGVMHAPLTGVFLIAELSGGYNLFLPLMLVSLTSFATIRIFMPHSIYSLRLAEQGKLLTHQKDTAVLTLMNLESVLERDFEVVSPDMTLGEMVSVISVSHRNSFPVVDERGVLVGIVELDNVRNIMFRPELYERYKVRKIMVTPEVKVSSATPMTEVMRLFDETKAWKMPVVDEEGRYLGFISKSAIFNSYREVLNCTFIGD
;
A
#
# COMPACT_ATOMS: atom_id res chain seq x y z
N MET A 1 -5.67 -33.74 0.35
CA MET A 1 -5.67 -32.79 -0.78
C MET A 1 -5.04 -33.31 -2.10
N SER A 2 -4.38 -34.45 -2.14
CA SER A 2 -3.67 -34.94 -3.33
C SER A 2 -4.53 -35.68 -4.38
N ALA A 3 -5.66 -36.25 -4.02
CA ALA A 3 -6.50 -37.02 -4.95
C ALA A 3 -7.44 -36.11 -5.78
N LEU A 4 -8.01 -35.08 -5.18
CA LEU A 4 -8.86 -34.09 -5.87
C LEU A 4 -8.08 -33.24 -6.88
N SER A 5 -6.78 -32.98 -6.64
CA SER A 5 -5.96 -32.21 -7.56
C SER A 5 -5.64 -32.97 -8.88
N LYS A 6 -5.52 -34.30 -8.83
CA LYS A 6 -5.19 -35.13 -10.01
C LYS A 6 -6.35 -35.30 -10.98
N THR A 7 -7.60 -35.20 -10.53
CA THR A 7 -8.79 -35.27 -11.39
C THR A 7 -9.25 -33.91 -11.93
N LEU A 8 -8.94 -32.81 -11.23
CA LEU A 8 -9.31 -31.46 -11.65
C LEU A 8 -8.39 -30.88 -12.74
N THR A 9 -7.10 -31.29 -12.78
CA THR A 9 -6.14 -30.77 -13.77
C THR A 9 -6.54 -31.01 -15.22
N PRO A 10 -6.96 -32.23 -15.66
CA PRO A 10 -7.30 -32.46 -17.06
C PRO A 10 -8.60 -31.75 -17.49
N LEU A 11 -9.53 -31.55 -16.58
CA LEU A 11 -10.77 -30.83 -16.86
C LEU A 11 -10.52 -29.33 -16.99
N LEU A 12 -9.66 -28.79 -16.12
CA LEU A 12 -9.19 -27.40 -16.17
C LEU A 12 -8.40 -27.11 -17.45
N ASP A 13 -7.51 -28.01 -17.85
CA ASP A 13 -6.74 -27.90 -19.09
C ASP A 13 -7.66 -27.89 -20.33
N ARG A 14 -8.74 -28.70 -20.35
CA ARG A 14 -9.76 -28.67 -21.41
C ARG A 14 -10.51 -27.32 -21.44
N ILE A 15 -10.88 -26.78 -20.28
CA ILE A 15 -11.56 -25.48 -20.19
C ILE A 15 -10.63 -24.36 -20.67
N ILE A 16 -9.35 -24.37 -20.28
CA ILE A 16 -8.37 -23.38 -20.71
C ILE A 16 -8.17 -23.44 -22.23
N CYS A 17 -7.96 -24.62 -22.82
CA CYS A 17 -7.80 -24.80 -24.26
C CYS A 17 -9.08 -24.40 -25.05
N TRP A 18 -10.28 -24.73 -24.52
CA TRP A 18 -11.54 -24.32 -25.14
C TRP A 18 -11.67 -22.80 -25.13
N ARG A 19 -11.38 -22.16 -23.97
CA ARG A 19 -11.41 -20.71 -23.78
C ARG A 19 -10.47 -20.00 -24.76
N GLU A 20 -9.21 -20.45 -24.88
CA GLU A 20 -8.21 -19.86 -25.77
C GLU A 20 -8.61 -19.89 -27.24
N ARG A 21 -9.40 -20.91 -27.65
CA ARG A 21 -9.88 -21.04 -29.01
C ARG A 21 -11.11 -20.19 -29.32
N HIS A 22 -11.97 -19.90 -28.33
CA HIS A 22 -13.30 -19.31 -28.56
C HIS A 22 -13.48 -17.91 -28.00
N ILE A 23 -12.70 -17.51 -27.00
CA ILE A 23 -12.89 -16.25 -26.30
C ILE A 23 -11.59 -15.46 -26.33
N SER A 24 -11.63 -14.23 -26.88
CA SER A 24 -10.45 -13.37 -26.84
C SER A 24 -10.12 -12.98 -25.39
N GLU A 25 -8.85 -12.77 -25.11
CA GLU A 25 -8.35 -12.51 -23.77
C GLU A 25 -9.03 -11.30 -23.10
N ARG A 26 -9.34 -10.27 -23.89
CA ARG A 26 -10.05 -9.06 -23.40
C ARG A 26 -11.45 -9.39 -22.87
N TYR A 27 -12.26 -10.15 -23.61
CA TYR A 27 -13.59 -10.54 -23.15
C TYR A 27 -13.53 -11.49 -21.97
N PHE A 28 -12.54 -12.37 -21.93
CA PHE A 28 -12.35 -13.28 -20.82
C PHE A 28 -12.01 -12.52 -19.52
N LEU A 29 -11.17 -11.50 -19.58
CA LEU A 29 -10.86 -10.65 -18.43
C LEU A 29 -12.11 -9.90 -17.92
N LEU A 30 -12.98 -9.44 -18.80
CA LEU A 30 -14.24 -8.81 -18.40
C LEU A 30 -15.18 -9.78 -17.68
N ILE A 31 -15.30 -11.02 -18.19
CA ILE A 31 -16.10 -12.07 -17.54
C ILE A 31 -15.53 -12.40 -16.16
N LEU A 32 -14.20 -12.57 -16.04
CA LEU A 32 -13.56 -12.81 -14.76
C LEU A 32 -13.75 -11.64 -13.79
N SER A 33 -13.66 -10.41 -14.27
CA SER A 33 -13.88 -9.21 -13.45
C SER A 33 -15.29 -9.17 -12.88
N LEU A 34 -16.29 -9.51 -13.68
CA LEU A 34 -17.69 -9.61 -13.24
C LEU A 34 -17.84 -10.71 -12.16
N VAL A 35 -17.28 -11.89 -12.39
CA VAL A 35 -17.31 -13.00 -11.42
C VAL A 35 -16.62 -12.62 -10.12
N ILE A 36 -15.46 -11.98 -10.20
CA ILE A 36 -14.72 -11.48 -9.03
C ILE A 36 -15.56 -10.45 -8.27
N GLY A 37 -16.18 -9.49 -8.97
CA GLY A 37 -17.03 -8.47 -8.35
C GLY A 37 -18.21 -9.09 -7.60
N VAL A 38 -18.95 -10.01 -8.22
CA VAL A 38 -20.04 -10.75 -7.58
C VAL A 38 -19.54 -11.53 -6.34
N THR A 39 -18.43 -12.23 -6.48
CA THR A 39 -17.82 -12.98 -5.36
C THR A 39 -17.47 -12.04 -4.21
N MET A 40 -16.91 -10.89 -4.50
CA MET A 40 -16.52 -9.93 -3.46
C MET A 40 -17.71 -9.27 -2.79
N ALA A 41 -18.82 -9.05 -3.51
CA ALA A 41 -20.06 -8.59 -2.88
C ALA A 41 -20.63 -9.58 -1.86
N LEU A 42 -20.64 -10.88 -2.20
CA LEU A 42 -21.06 -11.94 -1.28
C LEU A 42 -20.16 -11.99 -0.03
N VAL A 43 -18.85 -11.93 -0.22
CA VAL A 43 -17.87 -11.92 0.88
C VAL A 43 -18.03 -10.67 1.74
N ALA A 44 -18.24 -9.51 1.15
CA ALA A 44 -18.47 -8.25 1.86
C ALA A 44 -19.75 -8.28 2.69
N ALA A 45 -20.84 -8.76 2.10
CA ALA A 45 -22.11 -8.91 2.81
C ALA A 45 -22.00 -9.89 3.98
N PHE A 46 -21.32 -11.02 3.78
CA PHE A 46 -21.06 -12.00 4.82
C PHE A 46 -20.23 -11.45 5.97
N LEU A 47 -19.15 -10.70 5.66
CA LEU A 47 -18.32 -10.08 6.69
C LEU A 47 -19.12 -9.06 7.52
N LYS A 48 -19.85 -8.16 6.86
CA LYS A 48 -20.68 -7.17 7.56
C LYS A 48 -21.76 -7.84 8.42
N PHE A 49 -22.39 -8.88 7.91
CA PHE A 49 -23.38 -9.63 8.65
C PHE A 49 -22.81 -10.21 9.96
N ILE A 50 -21.63 -10.85 9.89
CA ILE A 50 -20.98 -11.42 11.08
C ILE A 50 -20.58 -10.31 12.07
N ILE A 51 -19.94 -9.22 11.59
CA ILE A 51 -19.51 -8.12 12.45
C ILE A 51 -20.72 -7.53 13.17
N HIS A 52 -21.74 -7.11 12.41
CA HIS A 52 -22.93 -6.47 12.97
C HIS A 52 -23.68 -7.37 13.96
N HIS A 53 -23.84 -8.66 13.63
CA HIS A 53 -24.53 -9.60 14.54
C HIS A 53 -23.75 -9.86 15.82
N THR A 54 -22.42 -9.99 15.73
CA THR A 54 -21.54 -10.15 16.90
C THR A 54 -21.54 -8.89 17.75
N GLU A 55 -21.42 -7.74 17.14
CA GLU A 55 -21.40 -6.44 17.81
C GLU A 55 -22.73 -6.16 18.52
N SER A 56 -23.87 -6.34 17.84
CA SER A 56 -25.20 -6.17 18.44
C SER A 56 -25.43 -7.09 19.62
N PHE A 57 -24.97 -8.36 19.51
CA PHE A 57 -25.06 -9.32 20.60
C PHE A 57 -24.25 -8.87 21.82
N ILE A 58 -23.04 -8.37 21.62
CA ILE A 58 -22.13 -7.95 22.69
C ILE A 58 -22.63 -6.64 23.33
N LEU A 59 -23.09 -5.67 22.53
CA LEU A 59 -23.58 -4.40 23.05
C LEU A 59 -24.78 -4.56 24.00
N GLN A 60 -25.66 -5.53 23.76
CA GLN A 60 -26.75 -5.84 24.70
C GLN A 60 -26.25 -6.13 26.13
N TYR A 61 -25.12 -6.85 26.25
CA TYR A 61 -24.53 -7.13 27.57
C TYR A 61 -23.75 -5.93 28.13
N ILE A 62 -23.14 -5.13 27.28
CA ILE A 62 -22.37 -3.94 27.68
C ILE A 62 -23.31 -2.87 28.25
N ASP A 63 -24.48 -2.67 27.66
CA ASP A 63 -25.47 -1.71 28.12
C ASP A 63 -25.95 -2.02 29.55
N GLU A 64 -25.99 -3.30 29.92
CA GLU A 64 -26.30 -3.72 31.29
C GLU A 64 -25.12 -3.53 32.26
N GLN A 65 -23.88 -3.69 31.77
CA GLN A 65 -22.68 -3.78 32.62
C GLN A 65 -21.46 -3.13 31.95
N ARG A 66 -21.24 -1.86 32.21
CA ARG A 66 -20.17 -1.04 31.58
C ARG A 66 -18.74 -1.60 31.72
N TYR A 67 -18.43 -2.36 32.77
CA TYR A 67 -17.10 -2.95 32.92
C TYR A 67 -16.76 -3.98 31.82
N LEU A 68 -17.76 -4.46 31.06
CA LEU A 68 -17.55 -5.34 29.93
C LEU A 68 -16.81 -4.70 28.76
N TYR A 69 -16.80 -3.34 28.66
CA TYR A 69 -15.91 -2.62 27.77
C TYR A 69 -14.41 -2.93 28.03
N LEU A 70 -14.05 -3.34 29.23
CA LEU A 70 -12.69 -3.74 29.55
C LEU A 70 -12.38 -5.18 29.07
N LEU A 71 -13.38 -6.02 29.00
CA LEU A 71 -13.19 -7.46 28.75
C LEU A 71 -13.31 -7.82 27.27
N PHE A 72 -14.37 -7.38 26.58
CA PHE A 72 -14.68 -7.83 25.22
C PHE A 72 -13.62 -7.44 24.19
N PRO A 73 -13.08 -6.22 24.15
CA PRO A 73 -12.03 -5.88 23.20
C PRO A 73 -10.75 -6.70 23.40
N ALA A 74 -10.38 -6.97 24.66
CA ALA A 74 -9.26 -7.84 24.98
C ALA A 74 -9.51 -9.28 24.50
N LEU A 75 -10.72 -9.82 24.70
CA LEU A 75 -11.11 -11.15 24.24
C LEU A 75 -11.08 -11.25 22.71
N GLY A 76 -11.57 -10.25 21.99
CA GLY A 76 -11.55 -10.22 20.53
C GLY A 76 -10.14 -10.27 19.96
N ILE A 77 -9.22 -9.46 20.51
CA ILE A 77 -7.81 -9.50 20.13
C ILE A 77 -7.20 -10.87 20.44
N LEU A 78 -7.52 -11.47 21.59
CA LEU A 78 -7.02 -12.80 21.98
C LEU A 78 -7.47 -13.87 21.00
N LEU A 79 -8.76 -13.91 20.68
CA LEU A 79 -9.33 -14.89 19.74
C LEU A 79 -8.69 -14.75 18.34
N SER A 80 -8.55 -13.52 17.85
CA SER A 80 -7.86 -13.24 16.60
C SER A 80 -6.39 -13.68 16.64
N LEU A 81 -5.64 -13.35 17.70
CA LEU A 81 -4.25 -13.76 17.91
C LEU A 81 -4.08 -15.27 17.87
N LEU A 82 -4.94 -16.01 18.63
CA LEU A 82 -4.90 -17.47 18.67
C LEU A 82 -5.25 -18.08 17.31
N PHE A 83 -6.26 -17.55 16.63
CA PHE A 83 -6.65 -17.97 15.29
C PHE A 83 -5.49 -17.81 14.30
N VAL A 84 -4.87 -16.62 14.26
CA VAL A 84 -3.75 -16.33 13.36
C VAL A 84 -2.54 -17.22 13.68
N ARG A 85 -2.21 -17.38 14.96
CA ARG A 85 -1.03 -18.13 15.39
C ARG A 85 -1.12 -19.64 15.20
N TYR A 86 -2.27 -20.23 15.51
CA TYR A 86 -2.41 -21.70 15.51
C TYR A 86 -3.03 -22.25 14.24
N ILE A 87 -3.96 -21.51 13.60
CA ILE A 87 -4.68 -21.97 12.41
C ILE A 87 -4.03 -21.43 11.13
N VAL A 88 -3.86 -20.12 11.01
CA VAL A 88 -3.33 -19.48 9.79
C VAL A 88 -1.82 -19.69 9.67
N ARG A 89 -1.08 -19.53 10.76
CA ARG A 89 0.38 -19.65 10.85
C ARG A 89 1.15 -18.75 9.86
N ASP A 90 0.55 -17.63 9.53
CA ASP A 90 1.14 -16.60 8.65
C ASP A 90 0.76 -15.22 9.17
N ASP A 91 1.58 -14.21 8.85
CA ASP A 91 1.23 -12.83 9.18
C ASP A 91 0.15 -12.34 8.21
N ILE A 92 -0.98 -11.87 8.70
CA ILE A 92 -2.10 -11.30 7.93
C ILE A 92 -2.32 -9.80 8.23
N SER A 93 -1.45 -9.19 9.05
CA SER A 93 -1.51 -7.75 9.35
C SER A 93 -1.21 -6.88 8.12
N HIS A 94 -1.68 -5.63 8.12
CA HIS A 94 -1.40 -4.62 7.07
C HIS A 94 -1.75 -5.06 5.64
N GLY A 95 -2.99 -5.51 5.40
CA GLY A 95 -3.44 -6.09 4.13
C GLY A 95 -3.07 -5.28 2.89
N VAL A 96 -3.36 -3.96 2.85
CA VAL A 96 -3.06 -3.09 1.69
C VAL A 96 -1.55 -3.03 1.41
N THR A 97 -0.70 -2.87 2.43
CA THR A 97 0.77 -2.87 2.27
C THR A 97 1.27 -4.21 1.71
N LYS A 98 0.66 -5.34 2.11
CA LYS A 98 1.00 -6.66 1.57
C LYS A 98 0.56 -6.84 0.13
N VAL A 99 -0.59 -6.30 -0.25
CA VAL A 99 -1.04 -6.28 -1.66
C VAL A 99 -0.02 -5.52 -2.50
N LEU A 100 0.37 -4.31 -2.08
CA LEU A 100 1.41 -3.51 -2.73
C LEU A 100 2.74 -4.27 -2.83
N SER A 101 3.19 -4.90 -1.75
CA SER A 101 4.41 -5.73 -1.74
C SER A 101 4.31 -6.93 -2.68
N SER A 102 3.13 -7.55 -2.78
CA SER A 102 2.91 -8.70 -3.66
C SER A 102 2.96 -8.30 -5.13
N ILE A 103 2.42 -7.13 -5.47
CA ILE A 103 2.51 -6.55 -6.81
C ILE A 103 3.98 -6.25 -7.14
N SER A 104 4.72 -5.62 -6.22
CA SER A 104 6.11 -5.20 -6.44
C SER A 104 7.12 -6.34 -6.46
N GLN A 105 7.00 -7.36 -5.60
CA GLN A 105 8.08 -8.32 -5.36
C GLN A 105 7.77 -9.77 -5.71
N ARG A 106 6.50 -10.19 -5.67
CA ARG A 106 6.09 -11.60 -5.78
C ARG A 106 5.39 -11.93 -7.08
N LYS A 107 5.63 -11.15 -8.14
CA LYS A 107 4.99 -11.35 -9.44
C LYS A 107 3.46 -11.50 -9.29
N SER A 108 2.84 -10.69 -8.42
CA SER A 108 1.39 -10.65 -8.18
C SER A 108 0.79 -11.97 -7.66
N ARG A 109 1.57 -12.75 -6.90
CA ARG A 109 1.11 -14.03 -6.33
C ARG A 109 0.82 -13.89 -4.84
N ILE A 110 -0.45 -14.02 -4.47
CA ILE A 110 -0.94 -13.97 -3.09
C ILE A 110 -1.29 -15.38 -2.63
N LYS A 111 -0.95 -15.70 -1.36
CA LYS A 111 -1.24 -17.03 -0.78
C LYS A 111 -2.74 -17.29 -0.71
N PRO A 112 -3.22 -18.51 -1.05
CA PRO A 112 -4.65 -18.82 -1.11
C PRO A 112 -5.40 -18.63 0.22
N HIS A 113 -4.77 -18.89 1.37
CA HIS A 113 -5.46 -18.74 2.66
C HIS A 113 -5.97 -17.31 2.92
N ASN A 114 -5.36 -16.28 2.30
CA ASN A 114 -5.82 -14.90 2.45
C ASN A 114 -7.22 -14.63 1.88
N THR A 115 -7.81 -15.58 1.12
CA THR A 115 -9.20 -15.49 0.65
C THR A 115 -10.23 -15.61 1.78
N TRP A 116 -9.86 -16.17 2.92
CA TRP A 116 -10.75 -16.38 4.06
C TRP A 116 -10.17 -15.97 5.41
N SER A 117 -8.83 -16.08 5.58
CA SER A 117 -8.19 -15.89 6.89
C SER A 117 -8.32 -14.46 7.40
N SER A 118 -8.19 -13.45 6.51
CA SER A 118 -8.33 -12.04 6.88
C SER A 118 -9.77 -11.69 7.30
N ILE A 119 -10.77 -12.31 6.67
CA ILE A 119 -12.19 -12.12 6.98
C ILE A 119 -12.51 -12.61 8.40
N ILE A 120 -12.10 -13.85 8.73
CA ILE A 120 -12.39 -14.44 10.05
C ILE A 120 -11.66 -13.66 11.16
N ALA A 121 -10.38 -13.35 10.95
CA ALA A 121 -9.60 -12.63 11.96
C ALA A 121 -10.16 -11.21 12.22
N SER A 122 -10.58 -10.50 11.15
CA SER A 122 -11.18 -9.17 11.31
C SER A 122 -12.56 -9.21 11.94
N ALA A 123 -13.40 -10.18 11.59
CA ALA A 123 -14.70 -10.36 12.21
C ALA A 123 -14.59 -10.59 13.74
N LEU A 124 -13.63 -11.43 14.17
CA LEU A 124 -13.34 -11.64 15.59
C LEU A 124 -12.80 -10.36 16.25
N THR A 125 -11.94 -9.61 15.56
CA THR A 125 -11.36 -8.39 16.14
C THR A 125 -12.41 -7.29 16.29
N ILE A 126 -13.14 -6.97 15.21
CA ILE A 126 -14.06 -5.83 15.13
C ILE A 126 -15.35 -6.13 15.88
N GLY A 127 -15.94 -7.33 15.67
CA GLY A 127 -17.18 -7.72 16.33
C GLY A 127 -17.09 -7.71 17.86
N PHE A 128 -15.90 -7.87 18.43
CA PHE A 128 -15.66 -7.74 19.87
C PHE A 128 -15.19 -6.33 20.29
N GLY A 129 -15.23 -5.35 19.41
CA GLY A 129 -14.94 -3.96 19.72
C GLY A 129 -13.51 -3.49 19.46
N GLY A 130 -12.72 -4.24 18.69
CA GLY A 130 -11.41 -3.76 18.25
C GLY A 130 -11.50 -2.49 17.43
N SER A 131 -10.72 -1.48 17.77
CA SER A 131 -10.78 -0.10 17.21
C SER A 131 -10.10 0.02 15.84
N VAL A 132 -10.57 -0.75 14.86
CA VAL A 132 -10.02 -0.85 13.49
C VAL A 132 -11.15 -1.09 12.48
N GLY A 133 -10.87 -1.00 11.18
CA GLY A 133 -11.87 -1.17 10.13
C GLY A 133 -11.74 -2.48 9.36
N ALA A 134 -12.83 -2.93 8.74
CA ALA A 134 -12.91 -4.15 7.94
C ALA A 134 -12.32 -4.01 6.52
N GLU A 135 -12.02 -2.78 6.06
CA GLU A 135 -11.68 -2.48 4.68
C GLU A 135 -10.33 -3.10 4.25
N SER A 136 -9.31 -3.01 5.09
CA SER A 136 -8.00 -3.58 4.76
C SER A 136 -8.03 -5.10 4.68
N PRO A 137 -8.67 -5.84 5.60
CA PRO A 137 -8.92 -7.27 5.47
C PRO A 137 -9.66 -7.66 4.20
N ILE A 138 -10.72 -6.93 3.83
CA ILE A 138 -11.48 -7.27 2.63
C ILE A 138 -10.73 -6.93 1.34
N VAL A 139 -9.94 -5.86 1.33
CA VAL A 139 -9.00 -5.53 0.24
C VAL A 139 -7.99 -6.66 0.04
N MET A 140 -7.41 -7.18 1.13
CA MET A 140 -6.49 -8.33 1.06
C MET A 140 -7.19 -9.58 0.53
N THR A 141 -8.42 -9.84 0.96
CA THR A 141 -9.23 -10.95 0.47
C THR A 141 -9.53 -10.79 -1.02
N GLY A 142 -9.96 -9.61 -1.46
CA GLY A 142 -10.21 -9.31 -2.88
C GLY A 142 -8.98 -9.50 -3.74
N ALA A 143 -7.85 -8.97 -3.30
CA ALA A 143 -6.57 -9.16 -3.96
C ALA A 143 -6.18 -10.65 -4.06
N ALA A 144 -6.42 -11.44 -2.99
CA ALA A 144 -6.17 -12.88 -2.99
C ALA A 144 -7.12 -13.64 -3.93
N VAL A 145 -8.40 -13.27 -3.98
CA VAL A 145 -9.38 -13.83 -4.92
C VAL A 145 -8.93 -13.56 -6.35
N GLY A 146 -8.64 -12.29 -6.71
CA GLY A 146 -8.17 -11.92 -8.04
C GLY A 146 -6.89 -12.66 -8.45
N SER A 147 -5.89 -12.72 -7.56
CA SER A 147 -4.63 -13.44 -7.79
C SER A 147 -4.86 -14.95 -7.99
N ASN A 148 -5.72 -15.59 -7.20
CA ASN A 148 -5.97 -17.02 -7.30
C ASN A 148 -6.80 -17.39 -8.55
N PHE A 149 -7.79 -16.57 -8.94
CA PHE A 149 -8.49 -16.75 -10.22
C PHE A 149 -7.54 -16.62 -11.41
N GLY A 150 -6.68 -15.58 -11.44
CA GLY A 150 -5.71 -15.43 -12.50
C GLY A 150 -4.72 -16.60 -12.61
N ARG A 151 -4.29 -17.14 -11.46
CA ARG A 151 -3.43 -18.34 -11.41
C ARG A 151 -4.15 -19.61 -11.86
N LEU A 152 -5.43 -19.76 -11.51
CA LEU A 152 -6.24 -20.90 -11.90
C LEU A 152 -6.31 -21.01 -13.42
N PHE A 153 -6.46 -19.88 -14.12
CA PHE A 153 -6.51 -19.81 -15.58
C PHE A 153 -5.14 -19.58 -16.25
N ARG A 154 -4.04 -19.67 -15.50
CA ARG A 154 -2.65 -19.52 -15.98
C ARG A 154 -2.40 -18.22 -16.75
N LEU A 155 -3.01 -17.12 -16.30
CA LEU A 155 -2.85 -15.83 -16.95
C LEU A 155 -1.46 -15.22 -16.72
N GLU A 156 -1.03 -14.38 -17.65
CA GLU A 156 0.22 -13.64 -17.57
C GLU A 156 0.28 -12.67 -16.39
N GLN A 157 1.47 -12.27 -16.00
CA GLN A 157 1.69 -11.41 -14.83
C GLN A 157 0.91 -10.10 -14.91
N ARG A 158 0.84 -9.46 -16.08
CA ARG A 158 0.08 -8.23 -16.30
C ARG A 158 -1.40 -8.41 -15.98
N ASN A 159 -2.00 -9.48 -16.49
CA ASN A 159 -3.40 -9.81 -16.27
C ASN A 159 -3.66 -10.27 -14.83
N LEU A 160 -2.67 -10.92 -14.19
CA LEU A 160 -2.73 -11.22 -12.75
C LEU A 160 -2.80 -9.93 -11.93
N MET A 161 -1.98 -8.93 -12.25
CA MET A 161 -1.96 -7.64 -11.57
C MET A 161 -3.30 -6.90 -11.76
N LEU A 162 -3.86 -6.94 -12.98
CA LEU A 162 -5.17 -6.37 -13.27
C LEU A 162 -6.28 -7.05 -12.46
N LEU A 163 -6.30 -8.39 -12.38
CA LEU A 163 -7.30 -9.12 -11.59
C LEU A 163 -7.18 -8.90 -10.08
N ILE A 164 -5.96 -8.68 -9.55
CA ILE A 164 -5.76 -8.22 -8.18
C ILE A 164 -6.46 -6.88 -7.98
N GLY A 165 -6.26 -5.93 -8.90
CA GLY A 165 -6.97 -4.66 -8.91
C GLY A 165 -8.49 -4.82 -8.97
N CYS A 166 -9.00 -5.71 -9.84
CA CYS A 166 -10.43 -6.03 -9.92
C CYS A 166 -10.96 -6.58 -8.58
N GLY A 167 -10.19 -7.47 -7.92
CA GLY A 167 -10.55 -7.97 -6.60
C GLY A 167 -10.63 -6.88 -5.54
N VAL A 168 -9.69 -5.93 -5.54
CA VAL A 168 -9.69 -4.78 -4.63
C VAL A 168 -10.84 -3.82 -4.95
N ALA A 169 -11.04 -3.48 -6.23
CA ALA A 169 -12.12 -2.61 -6.67
C ALA A 169 -13.49 -3.20 -6.30
N GLY A 170 -13.70 -4.50 -6.55
CA GLY A 170 -14.90 -5.22 -6.17
C GLY A 170 -15.10 -5.31 -4.66
N ALA A 171 -14.01 -5.48 -3.88
CA ALA A 171 -14.06 -5.52 -2.42
C ALA A 171 -14.62 -4.21 -1.85
N LEU A 172 -14.06 -3.08 -2.25
CA LEU A 172 -14.50 -1.77 -1.77
C LEU A 172 -15.85 -1.36 -2.36
N GLY A 173 -16.08 -1.62 -3.66
CA GLY A 173 -17.39 -1.41 -4.30
C GLY A 173 -18.51 -2.16 -3.58
N GLY A 174 -18.24 -3.39 -3.12
CA GLY A 174 -19.21 -4.21 -2.37
C GLY A 174 -19.42 -3.76 -0.93
N VAL A 175 -18.33 -3.43 -0.19
CA VAL A 175 -18.43 -3.00 1.22
C VAL A 175 -19.16 -1.67 1.35
N PHE A 176 -18.80 -0.71 0.52
CA PHE A 176 -19.32 0.66 0.62
C PHE A 176 -20.52 0.93 -0.28
N LYS A 177 -20.88 -0.01 -1.17
CA LYS A 177 -21.85 0.22 -2.26
C LYS A 177 -21.44 1.42 -3.13
N ALA A 178 -20.13 1.62 -3.30
CA ALA A 178 -19.48 2.79 -3.87
C ALA A 178 -18.60 2.37 -5.07
N PRO A 179 -19.17 2.23 -6.28
CA PRO A 179 -18.46 1.65 -7.42
C PRO A 179 -17.32 2.53 -7.95
N ILE A 180 -17.48 3.86 -7.96
CA ILE A 180 -16.43 4.77 -8.41
C ILE A 180 -15.27 4.77 -7.41
N THR A 181 -15.57 4.76 -6.12
CA THR A 181 -14.56 4.66 -5.06
C THR A 181 -13.71 3.40 -5.20
N GLY A 182 -14.33 2.24 -5.44
CA GLY A 182 -13.60 0.99 -5.62
C GLY A 182 -12.63 1.04 -6.80
N LEU A 183 -13.07 1.59 -7.94
CA LEU A 183 -12.23 1.82 -9.11
C LEU A 183 -11.05 2.76 -8.79
N VAL A 184 -11.35 3.93 -8.23
CA VAL A 184 -10.37 4.98 -7.98
C VAL A 184 -9.33 4.53 -6.93
N PHE A 185 -9.77 3.84 -5.88
CA PHE A 185 -8.86 3.27 -4.88
C PHE A 185 -7.86 2.28 -5.49
N ALA A 186 -8.34 1.38 -6.36
CA ALA A 186 -7.46 0.43 -7.03
C ALA A 186 -6.38 1.13 -7.89
N ILE A 187 -6.72 2.23 -8.54
CA ILE A 187 -5.80 3.01 -9.35
C ILE A 187 -4.84 3.83 -8.48
N GLU A 188 -5.37 4.58 -7.52
CA GLU A 188 -4.64 5.59 -6.75
C GLU A 188 -3.76 4.97 -5.66
N VAL A 189 -4.28 3.97 -4.94
CA VAL A 189 -3.58 3.34 -3.81
C VAL A 189 -2.70 2.18 -4.25
N LEU A 190 -3.14 1.34 -5.20
CA LEU A 190 -2.33 0.23 -5.70
C LEU A 190 -1.36 0.64 -6.81
N LEU A 191 -1.38 1.91 -7.21
CA LEU A 191 -0.50 2.47 -8.24
C LEU A 191 -0.59 1.71 -9.57
N LEU A 192 -1.81 1.29 -9.96
CA LEU A 192 -2.04 0.62 -11.23
C LEU A 192 -2.03 1.61 -12.38
N ASP A 193 -1.48 1.18 -13.52
CA ASP A 193 -1.43 2.02 -14.72
C ASP A 193 -2.84 2.31 -15.28
N LEU A 194 -3.11 3.59 -15.50
CA LEU A 194 -4.33 4.10 -16.13
C LEU A 194 -4.29 3.87 -17.65
N THR A 195 -4.70 2.69 -18.08
CA THR A 195 -4.92 2.41 -19.51
C THR A 195 -6.40 2.10 -19.73
N MET A 196 -6.94 2.38 -20.93
CA MET A 196 -8.32 2.01 -21.26
C MET A 196 -8.57 0.49 -21.11
N ALA A 197 -7.54 -0.31 -21.31
CA ALA A 197 -7.60 -1.76 -21.13
C ALA A 197 -7.75 -2.18 -19.66
N SER A 198 -7.23 -1.40 -18.71
CA SER A 198 -7.30 -1.69 -17.28
C SER A 198 -8.52 -1.10 -16.58
N VAL A 199 -8.97 0.08 -16.99
CA VAL A 199 -10.10 0.79 -16.37
C VAL A 199 -11.41 0.01 -16.51
N LEU A 200 -11.69 -0.54 -17.68
CA LEU A 200 -12.97 -1.23 -17.94
C LEU A 200 -13.16 -2.50 -17.07
N PRO A 201 -12.19 -3.43 -16.95
CA PRO A 201 -12.32 -4.57 -16.03
C PRO A 201 -12.47 -4.17 -14.57
N LEU A 202 -11.74 -3.14 -14.11
CA LEU A 202 -11.84 -2.62 -12.74
C LEU A 202 -13.25 -2.08 -12.47
N LEU A 203 -13.78 -1.29 -13.41
CA LEU A 203 -15.12 -0.72 -13.32
C LEU A 203 -16.20 -1.82 -13.31
N VAL A 204 -16.09 -2.82 -14.20
CA VAL A 204 -17.02 -3.96 -14.25
C VAL A 204 -17.04 -4.70 -12.91
N SER A 205 -15.88 -4.96 -12.32
CA SER A 205 -15.78 -5.62 -11.01
C SER A 205 -16.43 -4.78 -9.91
N SER A 206 -16.12 -3.49 -9.86
CA SER A 206 -16.64 -2.60 -8.81
C SER A 206 -18.14 -2.38 -8.93
N VAL A 207 -18.65 -2.14 -10.14
CA VAL A 207 -20.08 -1.93 -10.39
C VAL A 207 -20.88 -3.20 -10.11
N SER A 208 -20.42 -4.37 -10.58
CA SER A 208 -21.09 -5.63 -10.30
C SER A 208 -21.12 -5.94 -8.80
N ALA A 209 -20.04 -5.64 -8.07
CA ALA A 209 -20.00 -5.80 -6.63
C ALA A 209 -20.99 -4.87 -5.92
N ALA A 210 -21.02 -3.59 -6.28
CA ALA A 210 -21.96 -2.64 -5.71
C ALA A 210 -23.42 -3.02 -6.02
N ALA A 211 -23.73 -3.42 -7.27
CA ALA A 211 -25.08 -3.84 -7.67
C ALA A 211 -25.58 -5.05 -6.86
N VAL A 212 -24.73 -6.07 -6.69
CA VAL A 212 -25.07 -7.24 -5.87
C VAL A 212 -25.20 -6.86 -4.39
N ALA A 213 -24.35 -5.99 -3.87
CA ALA A 213 -24.45 -5.51 -2.50
C ALA A 213 -25.75 -4.73 -2.25
N TYR A 214 -26.22 -3.93 -3.22
CA TYR A 214 -27.53 -3.27 -3.15
C TYR A 214 -28.70 -4.27 -3.11
N VAL A 215 -28.61 -5.36 -3.87
CA VAL A 215 -29.63 -6.40 -3.88
C VAL A 215 -29.68 -7.15 -2.55
N LEU A 216 -28.52 -7.44 -1.95
CA LEU A 216 -28.42 -8.22 -0.72
C LEU A 216 -28.75 -7.42 0.56
N SER A 217 -28.28 -6.19 0.63
CA SER A 217 -28.34 -5.36 1.85
C SER A 217 -29.25 -4.13 1.70
N GLY A 218 -30.08 -4.07 0.67
CA GLY A 218 -30.99 -2.95 0.42
C GLY A 218 -30.30 -1.65 0.00
N LYS A 219 -31.09 -0.57 -0.10
CA LYS A 219 -30.63 0.75 -0.55
C LYS A 219 -30.08 1.65 0.57
N GLU A 220 -29.94 1.14 1.78
CA GLU A 220 -29.43 1.95 2.88
C GLU A 220 -28.00 2.42 2.58
N ILE A 221 -27.82 3.74 2.70
CA ILE A 221 -26.56 4.44 2.57
C ILE A 221 -25.89 4.43 3.95
N LEU A 222 -24.58 4.29 4.02
CA LEU A 222 -23.85 4.17 5.27
C LEU A 222 -23.99 5.43 6.14
N PHE A 223 -23.98 6.61 5.50
CA PHE A 223 -24.23 7.89 6.16
C PHE A 223 -25.52 8.49 5.62
N GLN A 224 -26.60 8.40 6.41
CA GLN A 224 -27.87 9.04 6.06
C GLN A 224 -27.73 10.55 6.24
N PHE A 225 -27.48 11.24 5.16
CA PHE A 225 -27.27 12.68 5.15
C PHE A 225 -28.28 13.36 4.24
N ILE A 226 -29.11 14.20 4.80
CA ILE A 226 -29.93 15.15 4.05
C ILE A 226 -29.21 16.49 4.09
N GLN A 227 -28.71 16.94 2.94
CA GLN A 227 -28.08 18.26 2.85
C GLN A 227 -29.15 19.33 3.10
N THR A 228 -29.13 19.93 4.26
CA THR A 228 -30.03 21.01 4.64
C THR A 228 -29.48 22.39 4.28
N ASP A 229 -28.15 22.52 4.26
CA ASP A 229 -27.47 23.78 4.02
C ASP A 229 -26.71 23.76 2.68
N PRO A 230 -27.01 24.70 1.75
CA PRO A 230 -26.29 24.82 0.51
C PRO A 230 -24.83 25.24 0.74
N TYR A 231 -23.98 24.87 -0.20
CA TYR A 231 -22.61 25.33 -0.24
C TYR A 231 -22.55 26.84 -0.56
N HIS A 232 -21.79 27.59 0.25
CA HIS A 232 -21.56 29.02 0.05
C HIS A 232 -20.09 29.26 -0.36
N ILE A 233 -19.90 29.95 -1.48
CA ILE A 233 -18.55 30.26 -2.03
C ILE A 233 -17.71 31.10 -1.05
N GLU A 234 -18.34 31.98 -0.28
CA GLU A 234 -17.71 32.84 0.72
C GLU A 234 -16.99 32.04 1.83
N ARG A 235 -17.32 30.74 1.99
CA ARG A 235 -16.75 29.85 3.00
C ARG A 235 -15.51 29.07 2.49
N ILE A 236 -15.05 29.28 1.25
CA ILE A 236 -13.85 28.66 0.69
C ILE A 236 -12.61 28.83 1.61
N PRO A 237 -12.31 30.00 2.19
CA PRO A 237 -11.15 30.14 3.08
C PRO A 237 -11.20 29.22 4.28
N LEU A 238 -12.39 29.01 4.88
CA LEU A 238 -12.58 28.09 6.01
C LEU A 238 -12.40 26.61 5.59
N MET A 239 -12.78 26.26 4.35
CA MET A 239 -12.56 24.92 3.81
C MET A 239 -11.07 24.65 3.57
N ILE A 240 -10.34 25.62 3.04
CA ILE A 240 -8.88 25.54 2.88
C ILE A 240 -8.22 25.39 4.25
N LEU A 241 -8.65 26.17 5.25
CA LEU A 241 -8.14 26.08 6.61
C LEU A 241 -8.42 24.70 7.22
N LEU A 242 -9.65 24.16 7.04
CA LEU A 242 -9.97 22.78 7.45
C LEU A 242 -9.04 21.77 6.74
N GLY A 243 -8.77 21.95 5.45
CA GLY A 243 -7.83 21.11 4.70
C GLY A 243 -6.42 21.09 5.31
N VAL A 244 -5.90 22.27 5.69
CA VAL A 244 -4.61 22.38 6.39
C VAL A 244 -4.66 21.66 7.74
N VAL A 245 -5.72 21.85 8.53
CA VAL A 245 -5.90 21.15 9.81
C VAL A 245 -5.94 19.65 9.60
N CYS A 246 -6.70 19.14 8.63
CA CYS A 246 -6.73 17.73 8.27
C CYS A 246 -5.36 17.21 7.85
N GLY A 247 -4.57 17.99 7.08
CA GLY A 247 -3.20 17.65 6.70
C GLY A 247 -2.26 17.51 7.90
N LEU A 248 -2.35 18.43 8.87
CA LEU A 248 -1.57 18.36 10.12
C LEU A 248 -2.02 17.18 11.00
N MET A 249 -3.32 16.93 11.09
CA MET A 249 -3.86 15.75 11.79
C MET A 249 -3.44 14.43 11.11
N SER A 250 -3.35 14.41 9.78
CA SER A 250 -2.82 13.27 9.03
C SER A 250 -1.34 13.01 9.35
N LEU A 251 -0.56 14.08 9.50
CA LEU A 251 0.84 14.00 9.93
C LEU A 251 0.97 13.46 11.36
N TYR A 252 0.13 13.96 12.28
CA TYR A 252 0.05 13.45 13.65
C TYR A 252 -0.28 11.95 13.64
N PHE A 253 -1.36 11.55 12.93
CA PHE A 253 -1.78 10.16 12.82
C PHE A 253 -0.64 9.26 12.34
N SER A 254 -0.04 9.59 11.21
CA SER A 254 0.99 8.76 10.57
C SER A 254 2.24 8.63 11.44
N LYS A 255 2.78 9.74 11.95
CA LYS A 255 3.99 9.72 12.82
C LYS A 255 3.74 8.97 14.13
N THR A 256 2.61 9.24 14.79
CA THR A 256 2.27 8.59 16.06
C THR A 256 2.04 7.10 15.86
N MET A 257 1.35 6.72 14.78
CA MET A 257 1.11 5.32 14.42
C MET A 257 2.43 4.55 14.27
N PHE A 258 3.35 5.03 13.43
CA PHE A 258 4.63 4.34 13.21
C PHE A 258 5.48 4.28 14.47
N ARG A 259 5.56 5.39 15.22
CA ARG A 259 6.33 5.44 16.46
C ARG A 259 5.79 4.48 17.52
N PHE A 260 4.48 4.54 17.77
CA PHE A 260 3.86 3.70 18.79
C PHE A 260 3.86 2.22 18.42
N GLU A 261 3.64 1.90 17.13
CA GLU A 261 3.77 0.53 16.63
C GLU A 261 5.20 0.00 16.80
N SER A 262 6.22 0.82 16.53
CA SER A 262 7.62 0.41 16.71
C SER A 262 7.94 0.14 18.17
N GLU A 263 7.42 0.94 19.12
CA GLU A 263 7.61 0.72 20.55
C GLU A 263 6.95 -0.60 21.01
N LEU A 264 5.72 -0.87 20.59
CA LEU A 264 5.06 -2.14 20.93
C LEU A 264 5.76 -3.35 20.30
N LYS A 265 6.31 -3.22 19.09
CA LYS A 265 7.09 -4.29 18.43
C LYS A 265 8.44 -4.57 19.09
N ARG A 266 9.02 -3.64 19.86
CA ARG A 266 10.23 -3.90 20.67
C ARG A 266 9.99 -4.96 21.74
N ILE A 267 8.75 -5.15 22.18
CA ILE A 267 8.37 -6.20 23.13
C ILE A 267 8.36 -7.54 22.38
N LYS A 268 9.44 -8.33 22.55
CA LYS A 268 9.63 -9.61 21.84
C LYS A 268 8.65 -10.69 22.30
N ASP A 269 8.29 -10.71 23.60
CA ASP A 269 7.30 -11.65 24.11
C ASP A 269 5.90 -11.26 23.64
N PHE A 270 5.30 -12.14 22.83
CA PHE A 270 3.97 -11.92 22.26
C PHE A 270 2.87 -11.88 23.34
N ARG A 271 3.02 -12.59 24.47
CA ARG A 271 2.06 -12.59 25.58
C ARG A 271 2.06 -11.24 26.29
N LEU A 272 3.25 -10.73 26.60
CA LEU A 272 3.40 -9.42 27.23
C LEU A 272 2.91 -8.31 26.30
N ARG A 273 3.26 -8.37 25.00
CA ARG A 273 2.76 -7.42 24.00
C ARG A 273 1.23 -7.44 23.90
N TYR A 274 0.61 -8.62 23.87
CA TYR A 274 -0.84 -8.77 23.90
C TYR A 274 -1.43 -8.11 25.15
N LEU A 275 -0.93 -8.45 26.35
CA LEU A 275 -1.46 -7.93 27.62
C LEU A 275 -1.40 -6.39 27.66
N ILE A 276 -0.27 -5.81 27.31
CA ILE A 276 -0.09 -4.34 27.30
C ILE A 276 -1.05 -3.70 26.26
N SER A 277 -1.11 -4.26 25.05
CA SER A 277 -1.98 -3.74 23.99
C SER A 277 -3.46 -3.86 24.35
N ALA A 278 -3.87 -4.99 24.89
CA ALA A 278 -5.24 -5.20 25.34
C ALA A 278 -5.62 -4.26 26.49
N ALA A 279 -4.73 -4.08 27.46
CA ALA A 279 -4.96 -3.17 28.59
C ALA A 279 -5.11 -1.71 28.12
N ILE A 280 -4.23 -1.25 27.20
CA ILE A 280 -4.34 0.11 26.63
C ILE A 280 -5.64 0.27 25.86
N LEU A 281 -5.99 -0.67 24.97
CA LEU A 281 -7.22 -0.60 24.18
C LEU A 281 -8.46 -0.57 25.08
N SER A 282 -8.56 -1.51 26.00
CA SER A 282 -9.71 -1.64 26.91
C SER A 282 -9.89 -0.40 27.79
N LEU A 283 -8.78 0.13 28.32
CA LEU A 283 -8.80 1.37 29.11
C LEU A 283 -9.26 2.57 28.26
N LEU A 284 -8.76 2.70 27.04
CA LEU A 284 -9.13 3.79 26.15
C LEU A 284 -10.63 3.73 25.77
N ILE A 285 -11.16 2.55 25.46
CA ILE A 285 -12.57 2.37 25.14
C ILE A 285 -13.44 2.65 26.36
N PHE A 286 -13.03 2.23 27.57
CA PHE A 286 -13.75 2.51 28.81
C PHE A 286 -13.84 4.00 29.12
N LEU A 287 -12.76 4.76 28.85
CA LEU A 287 -12.72 6.21 29.03
C LEU A 287 -13.45 6.97 27.92
N PHE A 288 -13.35 6.48 26.69
CA PHE A 288 -13.89 7.07 25.48
C PHE A 288 -14.66 6.02 24.67
N PRO A 289 -15.95 5.77 25.00
CA PRO A 289 -16.79 4.76 24.34
C PRO A 289 -16.83 4.87 22.80
N PRO A 290 -16.78 6.07 22.17
CA PRO A 290 -16.74 6.18 20.71
C PRO A 290 -15.52 5.55 20.03
N LEU A 291 -14.51 5.12 20.79
CA LEU A 291 -13.36 4.37 20.26
C LEU A 291 -13.66 2.89 19.99
N TYR A 292 -14.81 2.39 20.44
CA TYR A 292 -15.26 1.02 20.21
C TYR A 292 -15.52 0.75 18.72
N GLY A 293 -15.08 -0.39 18.20
CA GLY A 293 -15.33 -0.84 16.85
C GLY A 293 -14.80 0.09 15.75
N GLU A 294 -15.50 0.12 14.62
CA GLU A 294 -15.15 0.91 13.45
C GLU A 294 -15.35 2.41 13.65
N GLY A 295 -16.37 2.79 14.44
CA GLY A 295 -16.73 4.18 14.76
C GLY A 295 -17.74 4.82 13.80
N TYR A 296 -18.33 4.08 12.85
CA TYR A 296 -19.32 4.63 11.91
C TYR A 296 -20.61 5.08 12.59
N ASP A 297 -21.07 4.36 13.61
CA ASP A 297 -22.26 4.73 14.38
C ASP A 297 -22.06 6.07 15.11
N SER A 298 -20.86 6.28 15.66
CA SER A 298 -20.52 7.57 16.28
C SER A 298 -20.56 8.72 15.26
N VAL A 299 -20.12 8.48 14.02
CA VAL A 299 -20.21 9.49 12.94
C VAL A 299 -21.67 9.76 12.57
N ASN A 300 -22.53 8.73 12.51
CA ASN A 300 -23.96 8.90 12.26
C ASN A 300 -24.64 9.74 13.34
N ILE A 301 -24.37 9.46 14.62
CA ILE A 301 -24.86 10.26 15.76
C ILE A 301 -24.45 11.74 15.65
N LEU A 302 -23.21 12.00 15.20
CA LEU A 302 -22.73 13.38 14.95
C LEU A 302 -23.47 14.04 13.77
N LEU A 303 -23.72 13.30 12.69
CA LEU A 303 -24.46 13.78 11.52
C LEU A 303 -25.92 14.06 11.85
N ASP A 304 -26.51 13.32 12.79
CA ASP A 304 -27.86 13.59 13.32
C ASP A 304 -27.91 14.80 14.25
N GLY A 305 -26.76 15.32 14.65
CA GLY A 305 -26.65 16.47 15.56
C GLY A 305 -26.76 16.11 17.04
N GLN A 306 -26.80 14.83 17.37
CA GLN A 306 -26.97 14.32 18.74
C GLN A 306 -25.63 14.06 19.45
N TYR A 307 -24.67 14.97 19.25
CA TYR A 307 -23.28 14.79 19.72
C TYR A 307 -23.16 14.57 21.23
N THR A 308 -24.14 15.01 22.04
CA THR A 308 -24.14 14.78 23.49
C THR A 308 -24.28 13.31 23.87
N GLN A 309 -24.98 12.50 23.05
CA GLN A 309 -25.12 11.05 23.29
C GLN A 309 -23.78 10.32 23.26
N LEU A 310 -22.79 10.87 22.57
CA LEU A 310 -21.44 10.26 22.53
C LEU A 310 -20.67 10.40 23.85
N LEU A 311 -21.13 11.30 24.74
CA LEU A 311 -20.57 11.44 26.08
C LEU A 311 -21.22 10.45 27.08
N ASP A 312 -22.39 9.89 26.72
CA ASP A 312 -23.10 8.95 27.58
C ASP A 312 -22.21 7.73 27.88
N GLY A 313 -22.19 7.34 29.12
CA GLY A 313 -21.31 6.27 29.56
C GLY A 313 -19.84 6.63 29.71
N SER A 314 -19.43 7.87 29.45
CA SER A 314 -18.09 8.35 29.75
C SER A 314 -18.02 9.05 31.12
N ILE A 315 -16.79 9.28 31.59
CA ILE A 315 -16.55 10.10 32.82
C ILE A 315 -17.01 11.56 32.59
N PHE A 316 -17.12 11.98 31.34
CA PHE A 316 -17.47 13.35 30.95
C PHE A 316 -18.98 13.61 30.88
N GLU A 317 -19.82 12.57 31.01
CA GLU A 317 -21.30 12.67 30.98
C GLU A 317 -21.85 13.72 31.94
N ALA A 318 -21.33 13.72 33.18
CA ALA A 318 -21.75 14.68 34.21
C ALA A 318 -21.51 16.17 33.85
N PHE A 319 -20.63 16.43 32.89
CA PHE A 319 -20.24 17.78 32.45
C PHE A 319 -20.62 18.05 30.98
N SER A 320 -21.57 17.31 30.43
CA SER A 320 -22.02 17.43 29.03
C SER A 320 -22.56 18.81 28.65
N ASN A 321 -23.00 19.60 29.63
CA ASN A 321 -23.48 20.97 29.42
C ASN A 321 -22.34 22.00 29.25
N SER A 322 -21.08 21.65 29.55
CA SER A 322 -19.96 22.58 29.45
C SER A 322 -19.33 22.51 28.05
N TYR A 323 -19.35 23.65 27.33
CA TYR A 323 -18.75 23.75 25.99
C TYR A 323 -17.30 23.22 25.92
N TRP A 324 -16.46 23.64 26.86
CA TRP A 324 -15.04 23.26 26.87
C TRP A 324 -14.80 21.79 27.25
N VAL A 325 -15.68 21.19 28.04
CA VAL A 325 -15.60 19.77 28.37
C VAL A 325 -15.96 18.92 27.15
N VAL A 326 -17.01 19.27 26.42
CA VAL A 326 -17.39 18.64 25.15
C VAL A 326 -16.28 18.77 24.13
N PHE A 327 -15.71 19.95 23.97
CA PHE A 327 -14.56 20.17 23.07
C PHE A 327 -13.37 19.30 23.47
N ALA A 328 -12.99 19.28 24.74
CA ALA A 328 -11.86 18.46 25.23
C ALA A 328 -12.11 16.97 25.04
N PHE A 329 -13.33 16.47 25.27
CA PHE A 329 -13.70 15.08 25.05
C PHE A 329 -13.48 14.66 23.59
N PHE A 330 -14.00 15.42 22.63
CA PHE A 330 -13.82 15.09 21.21
C PHE A 330 -12.37 15.22 20.77
N LEU A 331 -11.64 16.24 21.24
CA LEU A 331 -10.22 16.40 20.93
C LEU A 331 -9.41 15.21 21.44
N LEU A 332 -9.62 14.78 22.68
CA LEU A 332 -8.96 13.61 23.27
C LEU A 332 -9.34 12.33 22.54
N THR A 333 -10.61 12.16 22.16
CA THR A 333 -11.08 11.01 21.37
C THR A 333 -10.34 10.91 20.04
N VAL A 334 -10.18 12.04 19.32
CA VAL A 334 -9.39 12.09 18.07
C VAL A 334 -7.94 11.69 18.33
N LEU A 335 -7.31 12.27 19.34
CA LEU A 335 -5.90 12.00 19.65
C LEU A 335 -5.69 10.54 20.08
N PHE A 336 -6.61 9.96 20.86
CA PHE A 336 -6.46 8.60 21.36
C PHE A 336 -6.87 7.51 20.36
N LYS A 337 -7.63 7.83 19.30
CA LYS A 337 -8.01 6.84 18.27
C LYS A 337 -6.80 6.15 17.65
N VAL A 338 -5.69 6.87 17.43
CA VAL A 338 -4.45 6.28 16.89
C VAL A 338 -3.91 5.20 17.81
N PHE A 339 -3.85 5.47 19.13
CA PHE A 339 -3.34 4.52 20.11
C PHE A 339 -4.26 3.29 20.23
N ALA A 340 -5.57 3.48 20.18
CA ALA A 340 -6.54 2.38 20.20
C ALA A 340 -6.37 1.47 18.97
N SER A 341 -6.25 2.05 17.76
CA SER A 341 -6.08 1.29 16.52
C SER A 341 -4.76 0.55 16.46
N VAL A 342 -3.66 1.20 16.88
CA VAL A 342 -2.33 0.55 16.91
C VAL A 342 -2.28 -0.54 17.96
N SER A 343 -2.87 -0.33 19.13
CA SER A 343 -2.96 -1.36 20.17
C SER A 343 -3.74 -2.58 19.70
N THR A 344 -4.87 -2.39 19.00
CA THR A 344 -5.64 -3.47 18.41
C THR A 344 -4.76 -4.34 17.50
N ASN A 345 -4.08 -3.72 16.52
CA ASN A 345 -3.26 -4.46 15.55
C ASN A 345 -1.99 -5.06 16.16
N SER A 346 -1.30 -4.32 17.04
CA SER A 346 -0.06 -4.78 17.69
C SER A 346 -0.30 -5.90 18.70
N GLY A 347 -1.47 -5.94 19.33
CA GLY A 347 -1.90 -7.00 20.24
C GLY A 347 -2.22 -8.32 19.55
N GLY A 348 -2.38 -8.34 18.23
CA GLY A 348 -2.69 -9.53 17.44
C GLY A 348 -4.07 -9.50 16.79
N GLY A 349 -4.80 -8.38 16.90
CA GLY A 349 -6.00 -8.11 16.12
C GLY A 349 -5.69 -7.92 14.64
N CYS A 350 -6.72 -8.05 13.81
CA CYS A 350 -6.63 -7.88 12.36
C CYS A 350 -7.65 -6.84 11.90
N GLY A 351 -7.17 -5.69 11.42
CA GLY A 351 -8.04 -4.65 10.87
C GLY A 351 -7.27 -3.56 10.15
N GLY A 352 -8.03 -2.71 9.45
CA GLY A 352 -7.53 -1.58 8.66
C GLY A 352 -7.49 -0.26 9.42
N LEU A 353 -6.77 0.69 8.85
CA LEU A 353 -6.70 2.06 9.34
C LEU A 353 -7.65 3.00 8.58
N PHE A 354 -8.45 2.45 7.67
CA PHE A 354 -9.37 3.21 6.82
C PHE A 354 -10.51 3.82 7.65
N ALA A 355 -11.32 2.98 8.33
CA ALA A 355 -12.37 3.45 9.23
C ALA A 355 -11.85 4.38 10.35
N PRO A 356 -10.73 4.08 11.04
CA PRO A 356 -10.12 5.02 11.98
C PRO A 356 -9.81 6.39 11.38
N THR A 357 -9.33 6.46 10.13
CA THR A 357 -9.07 7.76 9.47
C THR A 357 -10.34 8.51 9.15
N LEU A 358 -11.38 7.83 8.67
CA LEU A 358 -12.70 8.46 8.43
C LEU A 358 -13.30 8.99 9.72
N PHE A 359 -13.32 8.20 10.78
CA PHE A 359 -13.81 8.59 12.10
C PHE A 359 -13.07 9.83 12.63
N MET A 360 -11.74 9.80 12.64
CA MET A 360 -10.95 10.96 13.08
C MET A 360 -11.20 12.18 12.21
N GLY A 361 -11.36 12.00 10.90
CA GLY A 361 -11.68 13.06 9.96
C GLY A 361 -13.02 13.70 10.26
N GLY A 362 -14.06 12.90 10.50
CA GLY A 362 -15.40 13.37 10.88
C GLY A 362 -15.37 14.17 12.18
N LEU A 363 -14.71 13.64 13.21
CA LEU A 363 -14.52 14.37 14.47
C LEU A 363 -13.70 15.65 14.30
N THR A 364 -12.65 15.64 13.48
CA THR A 364 -11.85 16.85 13.20
C THR A 364 -12.70 17.93 12.53
N GLY A 365 -13.54 17.54 11.55
CA GLY A 365 -14.49 18.45 10.92
C GLY A 365 -15.54 18.97 11.88
N PHE A 366 -16.06 18.10 12.78
CA PHE A 366 -16.97 18.51 13.85
C PHE A 366 -16.32 19.51 14.79
N ILE A 367 -15.14 19.22 15.35
CA ILE A 367 -14.40 20.11 16.25
C ILE A 367 -14.13 21.46 15.59
N PHE A 368 -13.73 21.46 14.32
CA PHE A 368 -13.50 22.68 13.56
C PHE A 368 -14.77 23.53 13.46
N SER A 369 -15.89 22.93 13.06
CA SER A 369 -17.17 23.64 12.97
C SER A 369 -17.68 24.12 14.34
N TYR A 370 -17.48 23.32 15.38
CA TYR A 370 -17.85 23.64 16.76
C TYR A 370 -17.10 24.87 17.27
N LEU A 371 -15.77 24.94 17.02
CA LEU A 371 -14.96 26.12 17.37
C LEU A 371 -15.33 27.35 16.56
N VAL A 372 -15.48 27.25 15.25
CA VAL A 372 -15.81 28.37 14.38
C VAL A 372 -17.17 28.96 14.80
N ASN A 373 -18.17 28.13 15.06
CA ASN A 373 -19.50 28.60 15.48
C ASN A 373 -19.48 29.24 16.86
N TYR A 374 -18.59 28.78 17.76
CA TYR A 374 -18.45 29.41 19.09
C TYR A 374 -17.82 30.81 19.04
N PHE A 375 -16.73 30.93 18.24
CA PHE A 375 -16.03 32.22 18.12
C PHE A 375 -16.63 33.14 17.06
N SER A 376 -17.74 32.75 16.42
CA SER A 376 -18.37 33.51 15.36
C SER A 376 -19.14 34.72 15.91
N SER A 377 -18.40 35.74 16.32
CA SER A 377 -18.92 37.12 16.47
C SER A 377 -19.28 37.77 15.12
N LEU A 378 -18.99 37.09 14.00
CA LEU A 378 -19.08 37.59 12.61
C LEU A 378 -20.33 37.10 11.85
N ASN A 379 -21.36 36.58 12.52
CA ASN A 379 -22.57 36.00 11.88
C ASN A 379 -22.31 34.93 10.82
N VAL A 380 -21.14 34.24 10.86
CA VAL A 380 -20.78 33.15 9.94
C VAL A 380 -21.11 31.83 10.62
N PHE A 381 -22.33 31.36 10.50
CA PHE A 381 -22.67 29.98 10.91
C PHE A 381 -22.25 29.00 9.85
N ILE A 382 -21.51 27.94 10.23
CA ILE A 382 -21.13 26.83 9.34
C ILE A 382 -21.83 25.54 9.78
N SER A 383 -22.34 24.77 8.80
CA SER A 383 -23.05 23.52 9.07
C SER A 383 -22.08 22.44 9.60
N PRO A 384 -22.24 21.95 10.84
CA PRO A 384 -21.40 20.87 11.35
C PRO A 384 -21.45 19.63 10.46
N LYS A 385 -22.60 19.27 9.92
CA LYS A 385 -22.81 18.12 9.05
C LYS A 385 -21.91 18.18 7.82
N ASN A 386 -21.88 19.30 7.10
CA ASN A 386 -21.03 19.48 5.93
C ASN A 386 -19.54 19.35 6.32
N TYR A 387 -19.12 19.98 7.41
CA TYR A 387 -17.73 19.98 7.84
C TYR A 387 -17.27 18.62 8.38
N ILE A 388 -18.15 17.79 8.95
CA ILE A 388 -17.88 16.39 9.28
C ILE A 388 -17.49 15.62 8.03
N LEU A 389 -18.31 15.70 6.97
CA LEU A 389 -18.03 15.01 5.69
C LEU A 389 -16.75 15.52 5.02
N LEU A 390 -16.53 16.83 5.02
CA LEU A 390 -15.32 17.45 4.49
C LEU A 390 -14.07 16.99 5.26
N GLY A 391 -14.16 16.91 6.57
CA GLY A 391 -13.07 16.42 7.42
C GLY A 391 -12.75 14.94 7.17
N MET A 392 -13.78 14.09 6.97
CA MET A 392 -13.61 12.68 6.62
C MET A 392 -12.81 12.53 5.33
N ALA A 393 -13.20 13.22 4.26
CA ALA A 393 -12.48 13.19 2.98
C ALA A 393 -11.06 13.77 3.12
N GLY A 394 -10.91 14.90 3.83
CA GLY A 394 -9.63 15.57 4.03
C GLY A 394 -8.61 14.71 4.78
N LEU A 395 -9.01 14.09 5.90
CA LEU A 395 -8.09 13.23 6.67
C LEU A 395 -7.71 11.98 5.90
N MET A 396 -8.68 11.35 5.24
CA MET A 396 -8.43 10.20 4.39
C MET A 396 -7.44 10.53 3.26
N ALA A 397 -7.66 11.64 2.56
CA ALA A 397 -6.79 12.12 1.49
C ALA A 397 -5.34 12.33 1.98
N GLY A 398 -5.19 12.91 3.19
CA GLY A 398 -3.88 13.14 3.79
C GLY A 398 -3.17 11.86 4.21
N VAL A 399 -3.84 11.00 5.00
CA VAL A 399 -3.21 9.78 5.55
C VAL A 399 -2.86 8.76 4.46
N MET A 400 -3.77 8.56 3.50
CA MET A 400 -3.60 7.54 2.46
C MET A 400 -2.91 8.05 1.20
N HIS A 401 -2.70 9.36 1.07
CA HIS A 401 -2.25 10.04 -0.15
C HIS A 401 -3.15 9.72 -1.35
N ALA A 402 -4.45 9.67 -1.09
CA ALA A 402 -5.47 9.29 -2.04
C ALA A 402 -6.64 10.32 -2.04
N PRO A 403 -6.41 11.53 -2.57
CA PRO A 403 -7.40 12.60 -2.55
C PRO A 403 -8.65 12.27 -3.37
N LEU A 404 -8.51 11.64 -4.54
CA LEU A 404 -9.67 11.27 -5.35
C LEU A 404 -10.51 10.19 -4.66
N THR A 405 -9.86 9.20 -4.06
CA THR A 405 -10.56 8.16 -3.28
C THR A 405 -11.36 8.78 -2.14
N GLY A 406 -10.79 9.74 -1.41
CA GLY A 406 -11.48 10.44 -0.33
C GLY A 406 -12.72 11.20 -0.81
N VAL A 407 -12.60 11.93 -1.92
CA VAL A 407 -13.69 12.70 -2.52
C VAL A 407 -14.83 11.77 -2.98
N PHE A 408 -14.53 10.77 -3.82
CA PHE A 408 -15.54 9.88 -4.36
C PHE A 408 -16.19 9.01 -3.28
N LEU A 409 -15.41 8.54 -2.30
CA LEU A 409 -15.95 7.76 -1.20
C LEU A 409 -17.02 8.54 -0.44
N ILE A 410 -16.69 9.75 -0.01
CA ILE A 410 -17.64 10.54 0.80
C ILE A 410 -18.83 10.98 -0.05
N ALA A 411 -18.63 11.31 -1.33
CA ALA A 411 -19.74 11.62 -2.23
C ALA A 411 -20.70 10.42 -2.41
N GLU A 412 -20.19 9.21 -2.61
CA GLU A 412 -21.01 8.00 -2.74
C GLU A 412 -21.64 7.56 -1.41
N LEU A 413 -20.92 7.69 -0.29
CA LEU A 413 -21.43 7.34 1.05
C LEU A 413 -22.46 8.31 1.60
N SER A 414 -22.42 9.57 1.19
CA SER A 414 -23.40 10.60 1.58
C SER A 414 -24.60 10.70 0.63
N GLY A 415 -24.66 9.83 -0.38
CA GLY A 415 -25.78 9.74 -1.32
C GLY A 415 -25.85 10.88 -2.33
N GLY A 416 -24.80 11.67 -2.54
CA GLY A 416 -24.84 12.75 -3.52
C GLY A 416 -23.51 13.48 -3.76
N TYR A 417 -23.44 14.18 -4.89
CA TYR A 417 -22.27 14.95 -5.33
C TYR A 417 -22.38 16.45 -5.04
N ASN A 418 -23.34 16.87 -4.22
CA ASN A 418 -23.58 18.29 -3.93
C ASN A 418 -22.39 19.00 -3.26
N LEU A 419 -21.63 18.27 -2.45
CA LEU A 419 -20.41 18.77 -1.79
C LEU A 419 -19.13 18.45 -2.57
N PHE A 420 -19.21 18.07 -3.86
CA PHE A 420 -18.06 17.58 -4.62
C PHE A 420 -16.91 18.60 -4.69
N LEU A 421 -17.21 19.87 -5.00
CA LEU A 421 -16.19 20.92 -5.05
C LEU A 421 -15.56 21.20 -3.66
N PRO A 422 -16.34 21.38 -2.57
CA PRO A 422 -15.80 21.44 -1.22
C PRO A 422 -14.92 20.23 -0.83
N LEU A 423 -15.39 19.02 -1.13
CA LEU A 423 -14.62 17.79 -0.88
C LEU A 423 -13.28 17.80 -1.61
N MET A 424 -13.25 18.22 -2.87
CA MET A 424 -12.02 18.36 -3.64
C MET A 424 -11.07 19.39 -3.01
N LEU A 425 -11.56 20.58 -2.64
CA LEU A 425 -10.74 21.62 -2.04
C LEU A 425 -10.08 21.16 -0.74
N VAL A 426 -10.86 20.56 0.17
CA VAL A 426 -10.34 20.09 1.45
C VAL A 426 -9.38 18.92 1.26
N SER A 427 -9.72 17.95 0.41
CA SER A 427 -8.88 16.78 0.15
C SER A 427 -7.55 17.14 -0.48
N LEU A 428 -7.55 17.99 -1.52
CA LEU A 428 -6.33 18.44 -2.18
C LEU A 428 -5.44 19.29 -1.26
N THR A 429 -6.05 20.18 -0.47
CA THR A 429 -5.30 21.01 0.49
C THR A 429 -4.68 20.15 1.59
N SER A 430 -5.42 19.18 2.12
CA SER A 430 -4.91 18.22 3.11
C SER A 430 -3.75 17.40 2.56
N PHE A 431 -3.92 16.84 1.35
CA PHE A 431 -2.88 16.08 0.66
C PHE A 431 -1.63 16.93 0.39
N ALA A 432 -1.79 18.17 -0.10
CA ALA A 432 -0.67 19.08 -0.34
C ALA A 432 0.07 19.40 0.97
N THR A 433 -0.66 19.63 2.06
CA THR A 433 -0.08 19.93 3.37
C THR A 433 0.76 18.77 3.91
N ILE A 434 0.23 17.54 3.92
CA ILE A 434 1.00 16.41 4.45
C ILE A 434 2.20 16.06 3.57
N ARG A 435 2.09 16.22 2.25
CA ARG A 435 3.16 15.87 1.31
C ARG A 435 4.44 16.69 1.50
N ILE A 436 4.33 17.89 2.07
CA ILE A 436 5.49 18.71 2.45
C ILE A 436 6.34 17.97 3.50
N PHE A 437 5.71 17.23 4.41
CA PHE A 437 6.38 16.57 5.54
C PHE A 437 6.62 15.08 5.33
N MET A 438 5.75 14.42 4.57
CA MET A 438 5.80 12.98 4.30
C MET A 438 5.52 12.71 2.82
N PRO A 439 6.54 12.30 2.03
CA PRO A 439 6.37 12.06 0.59
C PRO A 439 5.60 10.77 0.27
N HIS A 440 5.50 9.84 1.22
CA HIS A 440 4.89 8.53 1.07
C HIS A 440 3.68 8.34 1.99
N SER A 441 2.66 7.61 1.51
CA SER A 441 1.49 7.23 2.31
C SER A 441 1.85 6.22 3.41
N ILE A 442 0.95 6.02 4.37
CA ILE A 442 1.11 4.98 5.41
C ILE A 442 1.29 3.57 4.84
N TYR A 443 0.77 3.30 3.64
CA TYR A 443 0.87 2.00 2.98
C TYR A 443 2.18 1.80 2.24
N SER A 444 2.70 2.86 1.61
CA SER A 444 3.89 2.78 0.76
C SER A 444 5.19 3.10 1.51
N LEU A 445 5.12 3.80 2.66
CA LEU A 445 6.32 4.24 3.40
C LEU A 445 7.26 3.06 3.77
N ARG A 446 6.69 1.96 4.26
CA ARG A 446 7.50 0.78 4.63
C ARG A 446 8.19 0.11 3.44
N LEU A 447 7.54 0.14 2.27
CA LEU A 447 8.13 -0.39 1.04
C LEU A 447 9.18 0.56 0.49
N ALA A 448 8.98 1.87 0.63
CA ALA A 448 9.95 2.89 0.25
C ALA A 448 11.22 2.80 1.10
N GLU A 449 11.11 2.66 2.43
CA GLU A 449 12.25 2.47 3.33
C GLU A 449 13.06 1.19 3.04
N GLN A 450 12.41 0.16 2.50
CA GLN A 450 13.06 -1.07 2.07
C GLN A 450 13.60 -1.01 0.63
N GLY A 451 13.47 0.11 -0.08
CA GLY A 451 13.84 0.24 -1.49
C GLY A 451 13.03 -0.64 -2.43
N LYS A 452 11.83 -1.09 -2.00
CA LYS A 452 11.01 -2.07 -2.71
C LYS A 452 9.74 -1.47 -3.33
N LEU A 453 9.59 -0.15 -3.29
CA LEU A 453 8.43 0.54 -3.85
C LEU A 453 8.65 0.80 -5.34
N LEU A 454 7.80 0.23 -6.19
CA LEU A 454 7.70 0.61 -7.60
C LEU A 454 6.97 1.95 -7.68
N THR A 455 7.69 3.01 -7.98
CA THR A 455 7.10 4.34 -8.21
C THR A 455 6.58 4.44 -9.65
N HIS A 456 5.71 5.43 -9.93
CA HIS A 456 5.24 5.76 -11.30
C HIS A 456 6.37 6.20 -12.26
N GLN A 457 7.58 6.41 -11.77
CA GLN A 457 8.76 6.55 -12.61
C GLN A 457 9.16 5.15 -13.12
N LYS A 458 8.66 4.82 -14.31
CA LYS A 458 8.91 3.54 -14.98
C LYS A 458 10.40 3.18 -15.00
N ASP A 459 11.24 4.17 -15.20
CA ASP A 459 12.70 4.00 -15.27
C ASP A 459 13.29 3.49 -13.93
N THR A 460 12.92 4.12 -12.82
CA THR A 460 13.39 3.70 -11.49
C THR A 460 12.83 2.33 -11.09
N ALA A 461 11.58 2.06 -11.49
CA ALA A 461 10.93 0.77 -11.23
C ALA A 461 11.63 -0.36 -11.98
N VAL A 462 11.94 -0.18 -13.27
CA VAL A 462 12.66 -1.16 -14.07
C VAL A 462 14.06 -1.41 -13.49
N LEU A 463 14.80 -0.36 -13.16
CA LEU A 463 16.14 -0.48 -12.55
C LEU A 463 16.11 -1.23 -11.20
N THR A 464 15.03 -1.06 -10.41
CA THR A 464 14.88 -1.79 -9.13
C THR A 464 14.61 -3.28 -9.34
N LEU A 465 13.98 -3.66 -10.46
CA LEU A 465 13.71 -5.05 -10.81
C LEU A 465 14.90 -5.74 -11.48
N MET A 466 15.85 -4.98 -12.01
CA MET A 466 17.04 -5.52 -12.66
C MET A 466 18.04 -6.05 -11.62
N ASN A 467 18.63 -7.21 -11.93
CA ASN A 467 19.73 -7.76 -11.14
C ASN A 467 21.04 -7.44 -11.87
N LEU A 468 22.06 -6.98 -11.14
CA LEU A 468 23.39 -6.70 -11.70
C LEU A 468 23.97 -7.93 -12.41
N GLU A 469 23.73 -9.11 -11.88
CA GLU A 469 24.22 -10.37 -12.46
C GLU A 469 23.64 -10.64 -13.86
N SER A 470 22.42 -10.19 -14.15
CA SER A 470 21.78 -10.36 -15.47
C SER A 470 22.37 -9.47 -16.57
N VAL A 471 23.08 -8.42 -16.19
CA VAL A 471 23.72 -7.45 -17.11
C VAL A 471 25.25 -7.53 -17.09
N LEU A 472 25.80 -8.50 -16.34
CA LEU A 472 27.24 -8.68 -16.21
C LEU A 472 27.80 -9.36 -17.47
N GLU A 473 28.69 -8.67 -18.15
CA GLU A 473 29.42 -9.18 -19.32
C GLU A 473 30.73 -9.82 -18.85
N ARG A 474 30.90 -11.12 -19.09
CA ARG A 474 32.06 -11.90 -18.64
C ARG A 474 33.02 -12.25 -19.78
N ASP A 475 32.66 -11.95 -21.00
CA ASP A 475 33.42 -12.27 -22.23
C ASP A 475 34.50 -11.20 -22.49
N PHE A 476 35.50 -11.14 -21.61
CA PHE A 476 36.65 -10.27 -21.72
C PHE A 476 37.94 -11.04 -21.42
N GLU A 477 38.95 -10.88 -22.27
CA GLU A 477 40.24 -11.47 -22.07
C GLU A 477 41.01 -10.77 -20.94
N VAL A 478 41.41 -11.55 -19.96
CA VAL A 478 42.11 -11.06 -18.76
C VAL A 478 43.62 -11.05 -19.04
N VAL A 479 44.30 -9.98 -18.65
CA VAL A 479 45.73 -9.81 -18.83
C VAL A 479 46.46 -9.61 -17.50
N SER A 480 47.73 -10.03 -17.42
CA SER A 480 48.57 -9.85 -16.22
C SER A 480 49.34 -8.52 -16.30
N PRO A 481 49.58 -7.83 -15.16
CA PRO A 481 50.38 -6.62 -15.12
C PRO A 481 51.85 -6.84 -15.60
N ASP A 482 52.37 -8.06 -15.48
CA ASP A 482 53.76 -8.39 -15.88
C ASP A 482 53.89 -8.87 -17.32
N MET A 483 52.77 -9.08 -18.03
CA MET A 483 52.72 -9.41 -19.45
C MET A 483 53.44 -8.36 -20.30
N THR A 484 54.15 -8.79 -21.32
CA THR A 484 54.84 -7.91 -22.26
C THR A 484 53.88 -7.31 -23.27
N LEU A 485 54.27 -6.22 -23.96
CA LEU A 485 53.47 -5.60 -25.01
C LEU A 485 53.26 -6.60 -26.18
N GLY A 486 54.24 -7.44 -26.52
CA GLY A 486 54.11 -8.43 -27.57
C GLY A 486 53.07 -9.50 -27.25
N GLU A 487 53.03 -10.02 -26.03
CA GLU A 487 52.00 -10.92 -25.54
C GLU A 487 50.63 -10.26 -25.54
N MET A 488 50.56 -8.99 -25.09
CA MET A 488 49.32 -8.21 -25.11
C MET A 488 48.76 -8.01 -26.53
N VAL A 489 49.64 -7.74 -27.52
CA VAL A 489 49.24 -7.61 -28.94
C VAL A 489 48.69 -8.93 -29.48
N SER A 490 49.22 -10.06 -29.05
CA SER A 490 48.69 -11.38 -29.39
C SER A 490 47.29 -11.60 -28.83
N VAL A 491 47.02 -11.19 -27.59
CA VAL A 491 45.69 -11.20 -26.99
C VAL A 491 44.73 -10.29 -27.74
N ILE A 492 45.16 -9.07 -28.08
CA ILE A 492 44.35 -8.11 -28.85
C ILE A 492 43.96 -8.67 -30.22
N SER A 493 44.87 -9.42 -30.88
CA SER A 493 44.66 -9.94 -32.25
C SER A 493 43.54 -10.99 -32.33
N VAL A 494 43.24 -11.69 -31.25
CA VAL A 494 42.19 -12.72 -31.18
C VAL A 494 40.92 -12.24 -30.45
N SER A 495 41.02 -11.17 -29.71
CA SER A 495 39.90 -10.64 -28.94
C SER A 495 38.95 -9.78 -29.79
N HIS A 496 37.66 -9.91 -29.55
CA HIS A 496 36.62 -9.05 -30.13
C HIS A 496 36.27 -7.83 -29.24
N ARG A 497 36.99 -7.66 -28.12
CA ARG A 497 36.77 -6.63 -27.14
C ARG A 497 37.84 -5.54 -27.17
N ASN A 498 37.47 -4.32 -26.84
CA ASN A 498 38.36 -3.15 -26.84
C ASN A 498 38.93 -2.80 -25.46
N SER A 499 38.59 -3.56 -24.43
CA SER A 499 39.03 -3.34 -23.04
C SER A 499 39.47 -4.66 -22.42
N PHE A 500 40.59 -4.59 -21.72
CA PHE A 500 41.27 -5.75 -21.15
C PHE A 500 41.46 -5.51 -19.66
N PRO A 501 40.77 -6.26 -18.77
CA PRO A 501 40.97 -6.15 -17.35
C PRO A 501 42.34 -6.71 -16.97
N VAL A 502 43.10 -5.96 -16.17
CA VAL A 502 44.40 -6.34 -15.66
C VAL A 502 44.23 -6.88 -14.24
N VAL A 503 44.53 -8.16 -14.05
CA VAL A 503 44.40 -8.82 -12.75
C VAL A 503 45.73 -9.35 -12.25
N ASP A 504 45.92 -9.39 -10.96
CA ASP A 504 47.08 -10.00 -10.31
C ASP A 504 46.94 -11.55 -10.21
N GLU A 505 47.93 -12.21 -9.63
CA GLU A 505 47.92 -13.66 -9.42
C GLU A 505 46.79 -14.15 -8.51
N ARG A 506 46.18 -13.23 -7.73
CA ARG A 506 45.05 -13.51 -6.82
C ARG A 506 43.69 -13.23 -7.45
N GLY A 507 43.69 -12.81 -8.73
CA GLY A 507 42.45 -12.41 -9.43
C GLY A 507 41.94 -11.03 -9.09
N VAL A 508 42.68 -10.22 -8.32
CA VAL A 508 42.28 -8.86 -7.94
C VAL A 508 42.48 -7.89 -9.11
N LEU A 509 41.48 -7.04 -9.38
CA LEU A 509 41.54 -6.04 -10.44
C LEU A 509 42.52 -4.91 -10.09
N VAL A 510 43.63 -4.83 -10.81
CA VAL A 510 44.69 -3.83 -10.64
C VAL A 510 44.50 -2.64 -11.57
N GLY A 511 44.01 -2.86 -12.79
CA GLY A 511 43.84 -1.83 -13.79
C GLY A 511 43.02 -2.28 -14.99
N ILE A 512 42.90 -1.43 -15.99
CA ILE A 512 42.27 -1.73 -17.29
C ILE A 512 43.18 -1.20 -18.39
N VAL A 513 43.35 -1.97 -19.48
CA VAL A 513 43.97 -1.49 -20.71
C VAL A 513 42.86 -1.31 -21.74
N GLU A 514 42.72 -0.11 -22.25
CA GLU A 514 41.86 0.20 -23.40
C GLU A 514 42.69 0.09 -24.70
N LEU A 515 42.05 -0.40 -25.77
CA LEU A 515 42.70 -0.53 -27.05
C LEU A 515 43.33 0.81 -27.52
N ASP A 516 42.70 1.93 -27.21
CA ASP A 516 43.20 3.26 -27.54
C ASP A 516 44.54 3.58 -26.85
N ASN A 517 44.78 3.03 -25.65
CA ASN A 517 46.05 3.24 -24.94
C ASN A 517 47.23 2.48 -25.60
N VAL A 518 46.92 1.40 -26.33
CA VAL A 518 47.92 0.57 -26.96
C VAL A 518 48.09 0.87 -28.45
N ARG A 519 47.08 1.51 -29.07
CA ARG A 519 47.02 1.74 -30.53
C ARG A 519 48.26 2.36 -31.12
N ASN A 520 48.90 3.33 -30.44
CA ASN A 520 50.08 4.04 -30.95
C ASN A 520 51.39 3.22 -30.87
N ILE A 521 51.42 2.18 -30.02
CA ILE A 521 52.62 1.40 -29.73
C ILE A 521 52.53 -0.05 -30.21
N MET A 522 51.33 -0.59 -30.46
CA MET A 522 51.10 -1.98 -30.85
C MET A 522 51.72 -2.37 -32.21
N PHE A 523 52.01 -1.42 -33.08
CA PHE A 523 52.63 -1.62 -34.36
C PHE A 523 54.15 -1.38 -34.36
N ARG A 524 54.78 -1.29 -33.16
CA ARG A 524 56.23 -1.08 -33.02
C ARG A 524 56.89 -2.29 -32.36
N PRO A 525 57.39 -3.25 -33.16
CA PRO A 525 57.98 -4.51 -32.65
C PRO A 525 59.14 -4.30 -31.67
N GLU A 526 59.91 -3.19 -31.87
CA GLU A 526 61.01 -2.82 -30.99
C GLU A 526 60.62 -2.55 -29.54
N LEU A 527 59.35 -2.32 -29.30
CA LEU A 527 58.79 -2.06 -27.93
C LEU A 527 58.22 -3.31 -27.27
N TYR A 528 58.05 -4.42 -27.96
CA TYR A 528 57.33 -5.58 -27.51
C TYR A 528 57.90 -6.18 -26.22
N GLU A 529 59.20 -6.29 -26.10
CA GLU A 529 59.86 -6.80 -24.89
C GLU A 529 60.15 -5.71 -23.83
N ARG A 530 60.15 -4.44 -24.24
CA ARG A 530 60.50 -3.30 -23.36
C ARG A 530 59.35 -2.82 -22.51
N TYR A 531 58.13 -2.93 -23.02
CA TYR A 531 56.94 -2.40 -22.35
C TYR A 531 56.16 -3.56 -21.72
N LYS A 532 55.82 -3.38 -20.44
CA LYS A 532 54.91 -4.26 -19.70
C LYS A 532 53.54 -3.61 -19.57
N VAL A 533 52.48 -4.42 -19.48
CA VAL A 533 51.06 -3.99 -19.29
C VAL A 533 50.92 -3.03 -18.13
N ARG A 534 51.69 -3.21 -17.05
CA ARG A 534 51.72 -2.31 -15.86
C ARG A 534 52.00 -0.83 -16.21
N LYS A 535 52.72 -0.54 -17.28
CA LYS A 535 53.02 0.83 -17.73
C LYS A 535 51.95 1.45 -18.62
N ILE A 536 51.05 0.62 -19.15
CA ILE A 536 50.05 0.98 -20.16
C ILE A 536 48.65 1.00 -19.54
N MET A 537 48.47 0.20 -18.44
CA MET A 537 47.17 0.13 -17.76
C MET A 537 46.82 1.46 -17.08
N VAL A 538 45.51 1.72 -16.99
CA VAL A 538 44.92 2.85 -16.25
C VAL A 538 44.11 2.29 -15.09
N THR A 539 44.24 2.91 -13.93
CA THR A 539 43.40 2.55 -12.78
C THR A 539 41.98 3.04 -13.04
N PRO A 540 40.94 2.20 -12.98
CA PRO A 540 39.57 2.65 -13.19
C PRO A 540 39.15 3.64 -12.09
N GLU A 541 38.48 4.72 -12.50
CA GLU A 541 37.98 5.75 -11.56
C GLU A 541 36.98 5.17 -10.56
N VAL A 542 36.15 4.22 -11.01
CA VAL A 542 35.13 3.57 -10.21
C VAL A 542 35.13 2.06 -10.46
N LYS A 543 35.01 1.28 -9.39
CA LYS A 543 34.75 -0.17 -9.41
C LYS A 543 33.39 -0.40 -8.78
N VAL A 544 32.54 -1.20 -9.41
CA VAL A 544 31.20 -1.54 -8.94
C VAL A 544 31.30 -2.85 -8.15
N SER A 545 30.73 -2.87 -6.93
CA SER A 545 30.60 -4.13 -6.17
C SER A 545 29.44 -4.97 -6.71
N SER A 546 29.56 -6.29 -6.69
CA SER A 546 28.48 -7.23 -7.06
C SER A 546 27.20 -7.03 -6.25
N ALA A 547 27.27 -6.44 -5.06
CA ALA A 547 26.13 -6.14 -4.20
C ALA A 547 25.48 -4.76 -4.47
N THR A 548 26.05 -3.95 -5.37
CA THR A 548 25.58 -2.59 -5.64
C THR A 548 24.21 -2.61 -6.35
N PRO A 549 23.17 -1.90 -5.85
CA PRO A 549 21.87 -1.81 -6.52
C PRO A 549 21.97 -1.13 -7.89
N MET A 550 21.16 -1.56 -8.87
CA MET A 550 21.19 -1.02 -10.24
C MET A 550 20.90 0.48 -10.32
N THR A 551 20.11 1.04 -9.41
CA THR A 551 19.87 2.49 -9.30
C THR A 551 21.15 3.26 -8.98
N GLU A 552 21.99 2.70 -8.11
CA GLU A 552 23.28 3.29 -7.75
C GLU A 552 24.30 3.10 -8.89
N VAL A 553 24.27 1.97 -9.57
CA VAL A 553 25.09 1.73 -10.78
C VAL A 553 24.80 2.78 -11.85
N MET A 554 23.53 3.10 -12.08
CA MET A 554 23.14 4.16 -13.05
C MET A 554 23.62 5.54 -12.61
N ARG A 555 23.53 5.87 -11.33
CA ARG A 555 24.08 7.12 -10.78
C ARG A 555 25.58 7.22 -11.04
N LEU A 556 26.32 6.15 -10.81
CA LEU A 556 27.77 6.10 -11.09
C LEU A 556 28.07 6.30 -12.58
N PHE A 557 27.26 5.73 -13.49
CA PHE A 557 27.39 5.97 -14.93
C PHE A 557 27.13 7.42 -15.34
N ASP A 558 26.20 8.09 -14.66
CA ASP A 558 25.89 9.48 -14.94
C ASP A 558 26.96 10.44 -14.40
N GLU A 559 27.55 10.13 -13.26
CA GLU A 559 28.62 10.91 -12.65
C GLU A 559 29.95 10.78 -13.39
N THR A 560 30.36 9.54 -13.73
CA THR A 560 31.64 9.25 -14.40
C THR A 560 31.59 9.44 -15.90
N LYS A 561 30.40 9.48 -16.51
CA LYS A 561 30.17 9.43 -17.95
C LYS A 561 30.87 8.26 -18.67
N ALA A 562 31.27 7.25 -17.93
CA ALA A 562 31.86 6.04 -18.46
C ALA A 562 30.88 5.28 -19.36
N TRP A 563 31.38 4.55 -20.35
CA TRP A 563 30.58 3.65 -21.17
C TRP A 563 30.46 2.25 -20.56
N LYS A 564 31.44 1.86 -19.76
CA LYS A 564 31.51 0.59 -19.04
C LYS A 564 32.30 0.75 -17.75
N MET A 565 31.98 -0.07 -16.77
CA MET A 565 32.65 -0.11 -15.46
C MET A 565 32.98 -1.55 -15.09
N PRO A 566 34.14 -1.81 -14.46
CA PRO A 566 34.48 -3.13 -13.95
C PRO A 566 33.68 -3.47 -12.70
N VAL A 567 33.26 -4.73 -12.61
CA VAL A 567 32.57 -5.29 -11.44
C VAL A 567 33.51 -6.19 -10.67
N VAL A 568 33.55 -6.03 -9.36
CA VAL A 568 34.39 -6.79 -8.44
C VAL A 568 33.57 -7.38 -7.31
N ASP A 569 34.05 -8.44 -6.69
CA ASP A 569 33.50 -8.97 -5.44
C ASP A 569 33.94 -8.15 -4.21
N GLU A 570 33.54 -8.59 -3.02
CA GLU A 570 33.92 -7.94 -1.74
C GLU A 570 35.43 -7.99 -1.47
N GLU A 571 36.15 -8.94 -2.10
CA GLU A 571 37.60 -9.11 -1.96
C GLU A 571 38.38 -8.36 -3.08
N GLY A 572 37.66 -7.65 -3.97
CA GLY A 572 38.25 -6.90 -5.09
C GLY A 572 38.61 -7.74 -6.30
N ARG A 573 38.19 -9.03 -6.37
CA ARG A 573 38.41 -9.91 -7.51
C ARG A 573 37.54 -9.53 -8.67
N TYR A 574 38.05 -9.57 -9.86
CA TYR A 574 37.33 -9.23 -11.09
C TYR A 574 36.25 -10.27 -11.43
N LEU A 575 35.03 -9.78 -11.66
CA LEU A 575 33.88 -10.62 -12.04
C LEU A 575 33.42 -10.41 -13.48
N GLY A 576 33.66 -9.25 -14.06
CA GLY A 576 33.21 -8.87 -15.40
C GLY A 576 33.11 -7.35 -15.56
N PHE A 577 32.53 -6.94 -16.67
CA PHE A 577 32.16 -5.53 -16.91
C PHE A 577 30.65 -5.36 -16.97
N ILE A 578 30.21 -4.16 -16.64
CA ILE A 578 28.86 -3.70 -16.90
C ILE A 578 28.93 -2.53 -17.86
N SER A 579 28.09 -2.54 -18.92
CA SER A 579 28.05 -1.48 -19.93
C SER A 579 26.69 -0.82 -20.02
N LYS A 580 26.65 0.47 -20.46
CA LYS A 580 25.38 1.15 -20.72
C LYS A 580 24.50 0.40 -21.73
N SER A 581 25.11 -0.24 -22.72
CA SER A 581 24.40 -1.03 -23.75
C SER A 581 23.78 -2.30 -23.17
N ALA A 582 24.49 -3.04 -22.31
CA ALA A 582 23.96 -4.22 -21.65
C ALA A 582 22.78 -3.85 -20.71
N ILE A 583 22.95 -2.78 -19.94
CA ILE A 583 21.87 -2.24 -19.10
C ILE A 583 20.67 -1.85 -19.96
N PHE A 584 20.87 -1.12 -21.06
CA PHE A 584 19.79 -0.68 -21.93
C PHE A 584 19.02 -1.85 -22.57
N ASN A 585 19.72 -2.87 -23.01
CA ASN A 585 19.08 -4.07 -23.57
C ASN A 585 18.25 -4.82 -22.54
N SER A 586 18.81 -5.09 -21.36
CA SER A 586 18.08 -5.72 -20.27
C SER A 586 16.94 -4.83 -19.75
N TYR A 587 17.14 -3.52 -19.72
CA TYR A 587 16.10 -2.54 -19.41
C TYR A 587 14.92 -2.66 -20.38
N ARG A 588 15.17 -2.74 -21.68
CA ARG A 588 14.10 -2.93 -22.69
C ARG A 588 13.40 -4.29 -22.54
N GLU A 589 14.11 -5.36 -22.23
CA GLU A 589 13.51 -6.67 -21.97
C GLU A 589 12.59 -6.62 -20.74
N VAL A 590 13.07 -6.08 -19.63
CA VAL A 590 12.27 -5.94 -18.39
C VAL A 590 11.07 -5.00 -18.63
N LEU A 591 11.28 -3.90 -19.37
CA LEU A 591 10.23 -2.96 -19.71
C LEU A 591 9.16 -3.62 -20.60
N ASN A 592 9.55 -4.37 -21.63
CA ASN A 592 8.62 -5.07 -22.50
C ASN A 592 7.87 -6.17 -21.74
N CYS A 593 8.55 -6.98 -20.92
CA CYS A 593 7.93 -8.04 -20.15
C CYS A 593 7.01 -7.53 -19.01
N THR A 594 7.27 -6.32 -18.49
CA THR A 594 6.59 -5.82 -17.29
C THR A 594 5.58 -4.72 -17.60
N PHE A 595 5.86 -3.85 -18.59
CA PHE A 595 5.11 -2.61 -18.84
C PHE A 595 4.58 -2.44 -20.26
N ILE A 596 5.13 -3.13 -21.26
CA ILE A 596 4.75 -3.01 -22.66
C ILE A 596 4.55 -4.45 -23.18
N GLY A 597 3.42 -5.07 -22.87
CA GLY A 597 3.04 -6.31 -23.55
C GLY A 597 2.41 -5.94 -24.90
N ASP A 598 2.92 -6.48 -26.01
CA ASP A 598 2.32 -6.44 -27.34
C ASP A 598 0.89 -7.00 -27.37
#